data_7825fb412b646f5b2a03b2fc3f8f7552
#
_entry.id   7825fb412b646f5b2a03b2fc3f8f7552
#
_cell.length_a   1.000
_cell.length_b   1.000
_cell.length_c   1.000
_cell.angle_alpha   90.00
_cell.angle_beta   90.00
_cell.angle_gamma   90.00
#
_symmetry.space_group_name_H-M   'P 1'
#
loop_
_entity.id
_entity.type
_entity.pdbx_description
1 polymer ?
#
loop_
_entity_poly.entity_id
_entity_poly.type
_entity_poly.pdbx_seq_one_letter_code
_entity_poly.pdbx_strand_id
1 'polypeptide(L)'
;SDEYFLDLAARAGAPSFRREELGRLAGKRLGAWRLMELIGRGGMGVVYLAERDDDQFRMRAALKILPLGMSSEDQRRRFLSERQILARLNHPNVARILDGGVTEDGTPFYVMEHVDGTPIDAYCDQRRLTVDKRIELFEGVCRAAEHAHRNLIVHQDLKPGNILVTEEGEVKLLDFGISRILEGGEGDQQ
;
A
#
# COMPACT_ATOMS: atom_id res chain seq x y z
N SER A 1 11.47 -10.19 11.28
CA SER A 1 12.29 -11.38 11.07
C SER A 1 12.37 -11.62 9.57
N ASP A 2 13.49 -11.19 8.98
CA ASP A 2 13.72 -11.22 7.53
C ASP A 2 13.90 -12.65 6.97
N GLU A 3 14.28 -13.61 7.78
CA GLU A 3 14.47 -15.02 7.38
C GLU A 3 13.15 -15.74 7.03
N TYR A 4 12.05 -15.41 7.72
CA TYR A 4 10.75 -16.04 7.47
C TYR A 4 10.20 -15.70 6.06
N PHE A 5 10.44 -14.49 5.57
CA PHE A 5 10.02 -14.05 4.26
C PHE A 5 10.84 -14.65 3.11
N LEU A 6 12.13 -14.89 3.33
CA LEU A 6 13.01 -15.53 2.33
C LEU A 6 12.62 -17.01 2.14
N ASP A 7 12.20 -17.69 3.20
CA ASP A 7 11.78 -19.09 3.13
C ASP A 7 10.41 -19.26 2.43
N LEU A 8 9.48 -18.30 2.62
CA LEU A 8 8.18 -18.31 1.95
C LEU A 8 8.30 -18.06 0.43
N ALA A 9 9.15 -17.12 0.03
CA ALA A 9 9.41 -16.84 -1.38
C ALA A 9 10.12 -18.00 -2.11
N ALA A 10 11.00 -18.73 -1.42
CA ALA A 10 11.68 -19.89 -1.95
C ALA A 10 10.74 -21.10 -2.19
N ARG A 11 9.68 -21.22 -1.39
CA ARG A 11 8.68 -22.30 -1.50
C ARG A 11 7.68 -22.10 -2.63
N ALA A 12 7.47 -20.85 -3.10
CA ALA A 12 6.43 -20.52 -4.08
C ALA A 12 6.85 -20.78 -5.56
N GLY A 13 8.11 -21.06 -5.84
CA GLY A 13 8.58 -21.46 -7.19
C GLY A 13 8.37 -20.45 -8.33
N ALA A 14 7.95 -19.21 -8.01
CA ALA A 14 7.73 -18.13 -8.97
C ALA A 14 9.00 -17.28 -9.13
N PRO A 15 9.30 -16.74 -10.33
CA PRO A 15 10.35 -15.75 -10.51
C PRO A 15 9.93 -14.43 -9.82
N SER A 16 10.02 -14.40 -8.50
CA SER A 16 9.85 -13.16 -7.76
C SER A 16 11.08 -12.30 -8.02
N PHE A 17 10.86 -11.04 -8.41
CA PHE A 17 11.91 -10.03 -8.34
C PHE A 17 12.59 -10.14 -6.97
N ARG A 18 13.89 -10.39 -6.95
CA ARG A 18 14.61 -10.35 -5.70
C ARG A 18 14.42 -8.97 -5.10
N ARG A 19 14.24 -8.89 -3.79
CA ARG A 19 13.99 -7.64 -3.05
C ARG A 19 14.97 -6.52 -3.41
N GLU A 20 16.18 -6.86 -3.82
CA GLU A 20 17.19 -5.93 -4.32
C GLU A 20 16.88 -5.37 -5.71
N GLU A 21 16.29 -6.19 -6.59
CA GLU A 21 15.89 -5.79 -7.93
C GLU A 21 14.68 -4.85 -7.91
N LEU A 22 13.72 -5.07 -6.98
CA LEU A 22 12.60 -4.16 -6.78
C LEU A 22 13.02 -2.74 -6.38
N GLY A 23 14.19 -2.57 -5.78
CA GLY A 23 14.76 -1.27 -5.45
C GLY A 23 15.39 -0.51 -6.64
N ARG A 24 15.45 -1.13 -7.84
CA ARG A 24 16.12 -0.59 -9.04
C ARG A 24 15.18 -0.38 -10.22
N LEU A 25 13.90 -0.21 -9.98
CA LEU A 25 12.90 -0.09 -11.04
C LEU A 25 12.61 1.35 -11.46
N ALA A 26 13.32 2.35 -10.92
CA ALA A 26 13.19 3.73 -11.35
C ALA A 26 13.36 3.88 -12.87
N GLY A 27 12.50 4.65 -13.51
CA GLY A 27 12.43 4.83 -14.96
C GLY A 27 11.61 3.76 -15.70
N LYS A 28 11.30 2.62 -15.10
CA LYS A 28 10.43 1.60 -15.73
C LYS A 28 8.96 1.99 -15.72
N ARG A 29 8.18 1.39 -16.63
CA ARG A 29 6.73 1.55 -16.70
C ARG A 29 6.03 0.30 -16.20
N LEU A 30 4.97 0.49 -15.41
CA LEU A 30 4.02 -0.53 -15.01
C LEU A 30 2.61 -0.05 -15.39
N GLY A 31 2.03 -0.65 -16.42
CA GLY A 31 0.80 -0.15 -17.02
C GLY A 31 0.95 1.29 -17.52
N ALA A 32 0.05 2.18 -17.11
CA ALA A 32 0.07 3.60 -17.44
C ALA A 32 1.04 4.45 -16.57
N TRP A 33 1.83 3.81 -15.68
CA TRP A 33 2.60 4.50 -14.65
C TRP A 33 4.10 4.35 -14.85
N ARG A 34 4.81 5.47 -14.86
CA ARG A 34 6.28 5.53 -14.86
C ARG A 34 6.78 5.65 -13.43
N LEU A 35 7.64 4.74 -13.01
CA LEU A 35 8.29 4.76 -11.69
C LEU A 35 9.36 5.85 -11.67
N MET A 36 9.27 6.80 -10.74
CA MET A 36 10.21 7.91 -10.62
C MET A 36 11.30 7.59 -9.60
N GLU A 37 10.98 7.65 -8.34
CA GLU A 37 11.91 7.42 -7.24
C GLU A 37 11.32 6.47 -6.19
N LEU A 38 12.20 5.75 -5.50
CA LEU A 38 11.81 4.87 -4.39
C LEU A 38 11.55 5.74 -3.15
N ILE A 39 10.29 5.77 -2.68
CA ILE A 39 9.87 6.55 -1.51
C ILE A 39 9.63 5.69 -0.26
N GLY A 40 9.57 4.37 -0.40
CA GLY A 40 9.39 3.46 0.75
C GLY A 40 9.87 2.05 0.47
N ARG A 41 10.40 1.40 1.51
CA ARG A 41 10.78 -0.02 1.49
C ARG A 41 10.41 -0.68 2.81
N GLY A 42 9.75 -1.82 2.75
CA GLY A 42 9.35 -2.57 3.94
C GLY A 42 9.18 -4.07 3.69
N GLY A 43 8.75 -4.80 4.71
CA GLY A 43 8.45 -6.24 4.60
C GLY A 43 7.39 -6.55 3.53
N MET A 44 6.45 -5.65 3.35
CA MET A 44 5.31 -5.77 2.42
C MET A 44 5.58 -5.23 1.01
N GLY A 45 6.86 -4.98 0.64
CA GLY A 45 7.24 -4.54 -0.68
C GLY A 45 7.94 -3.19 -0.75
N VAL A 46 7.93 -2.60 -1.93
CA VAL A 46 8.54 -1.31 -2.22
C VAL A 46 7.50 -0.33 -2.74
N VAL A 47 7.66 0.94 -2.40
CA VAL A 47 6.76 2.02 -2.83
C VAL A 47 7.56 3.02 -3.65
N TYR A 48 7.09 3.30 -4.84
CA TYR A 48 7.64 4.31 -5.73
C TYR A 48 6.72 5.52 -5.83
N LEU A 49 7.29 6.71 -5.87
CA LEU A 49 6.62 7.82 -6.51
C LEU A 49 6.50 7.48 -8.00
N ALA A 50 5.31 7.58 -8.54
CA ALA A 50 5.05 7.29 -9.95
C ALA A 50 4.30 8.46 -10.60
N GLU A 51 4.51 8.63 -11.89
CA GLU A 51 3.76 9.57 -12.71
C GLU A 51 2.97 8.82 -13.78
N ARG A 52 1.74 9.26 -14.01
CA ARG A 52 0.94 8.74 -15.11
C ARG A 52 1.54 9.18 -16.44
N ASP A 53 1.73 8.21 -17.33
CA ASP A 53 2.48 8.38 -18.60
C ASP A 53 1.71 7.72 -19.77
N ASP A 54 0.44 8.14 -19.92
CA ASP A 54 -0.48 7.66 -20.98
C ASP A 54 -1.03 8.79 -21.87
N ASP A 55 -0.36 9.95 -21.89
CA ASP A 55 -0.70 11.15 -22.66
C ASP A 55 -2.10 11.76 -22.37
N GLN A 56 -2.85 11.22 -21.40
CA GLN A 56 -4.19 11.76 -21.07
C GLN A 56 -4.10 12.93 -20.10
N PHE A 57 -3.41 12.77 -18.99
CA PHE A 57 -3.13 13.83 -18.02
C PHE A 57 -1.97 13.42 -17.10
N ARG A 58 -1.27 14.42 -16.57
CA ARG A 58 -0.18 14.18 -15.61
C ARG A 58 -0.75 14.07 -14.20
N MET A 59 -0.41 13.00 -13.51
CA MET A 59 -0.80 12.79 -12.13
C MET A 59 0.32 12.04 -11.39
N ARG A 60 0.67 12.50 -10.19
CA ARG A 60 1.55 11.79 -9.28
C ARG A 60 0.77 10.83 -8.41
N ALA A 61 1.35 9.69 -8.15
CA ALA A 61 0.77 8.64 -7.33
C ALA A 61 1.85 7.89 -6.57
N ALA A 62 1.49 7.17 -5.51
CA ALA A 62 2.34 6.18 -4.87
C ALA A 62 2.02 4.80 -5.46
N LEU A 63 3.02 4.13 -6.03
CA LEU A 63 2.88 2.80 -6.62
C LEU A 63 3.61 1.79 -5.74
N LYS A 64 2.86 0.88 -5.14
CA LYS A 64 3.40 -0.19 -4.30
C LYS A 64 3.49 -1.50 -5.07
N ILE A 65 4.69 -2.08 -5.10
CA ILE A 65 4.97 -3.38 -5.70
C ILE A 65 5.11 -4.38 -4.57
N LEU A 66 4.36 -5.47 -4.63
CA LEU A 66 4.37 -6.52 -3.63
C LEU A 66 5.45 -7.57 -3.98
N PRO A 67 6.22 -8.07 -2.98
CA PRO A 67 7.35 -8.97 -3.24
C PRO A 67 6.91 -10.40 -3.58
N LEU A 68 5.62 -10.70 -3.45
CA LEU A 68 5.05 -12.02 -3.69
C LEU A 68 4.65 -12.15 -5.15
N GLY A 69 5.30 -13.03 -5.89
CA GLY A 69 4.81 -13.47 -7.19
C GLY A 69 3.49 -14.23 -7.03
N MET A 70 2.54 -13.98 -7.92
CA MET A 70 1.30 -14.76 -7.95
C MET A 70 1.55 -16.05 -8.72
N SER A 71 1.67 -17.16 -8.00
CA SER A 71 1.95 -18.48 -8.56
C SER A 71 0.70 -19.19 -9.12
N SER A 72 -0.52 -18.71 -8.77
CA SER A 72 -1.76 -19.31 -9.23
C SER A 72 -2.78 -18.29 -9.74
N GLU A 73 -3.63 -18.71 -10.68
CA GLU A 73 -4.73 -17.90 -11.20
C GLU A 73 -5.74 -17.53 -10.10
N ASP A 74 -5.89 -18.38 -9.08
CA ASP A 74 -6.79 -18.10 -7.96
C ASP A 74 -6.26 -16.97 -7.08
N GLN A 75 -4.95 -16.92 -6.81
CA GLN A 75 -4.32 -15.79 -6.11
C GLN A 75 -4.49 -14.50 -6.89
N ARG A 76 -4.31 -14.54 -8.21
CA ARG A 76 -4.54 -13.40 -9.09
C ARG A 76 -5.98 -12.89 -9.02
N ARG A 77 -6.97 -13.80 -9.10
CA ARG A 77 -8.40 -13.44 -9.00
C ARG A 77 -8.72 -12.81 -7.65
N ARG A 78 -8.23 -13.37 -6.54
CA ARG A 78 -8.42 -12.82 -5.20
C ARG A 78 -7.85 -11.41 -5.11
N PHE A 79 -6.61 -11.19 -5.53
CA PHE A 79 -5.98 -9.87 -5.55
C PHE A 79 -6.81 -8.85 -6.35
N LEU A 80 -7.23 -9.20 -7.56
CA LEU A 80 -8.03 -8.32 -8.41
C LEU A 80 -9.40 -8.01 -7.80
N SER A 81 -10.04 -9.01 -7.18
CA SER A 81 -11.32 -8.83 -6.47
C SER A 81 -11.20 -7.88 -5.29
N GLU A 82 -10.18 -8.05 -4.47
CA GLU A 82 -10.01 -7.24 -3.26
C GLU A 82 -9.54 -5.83 -3.56
N ARG A 83 -8.70 -5.65 -4.60
CA ARG A 83 -8.42 -4.32 -5.13
C ARG A 83 -9.71 -3.56 -5.47
N GLN A 84 -10.71 -4.24 -6.06
CA GLN A 84 -12.00 -3.61 -6.36
C GLN A 84 -12.78 -3.22 -5.11
N ILE A 85 -12.71 -4.01 -4.05
CA ILE A 85 -13.34 -3.70 -2.77
C ILE A 85 -12.67 -2.46 -2.15
N LEU A 86 -11.35 -2.44 -2.12
CA LEU A 86 -10.58 -1.31 -1.57
C LEU A 86 -10.73 -0.03 -2.41
N ALA A 87 -10.89 -0.13 -3.73
CA ALA A 87 -11.14 1.01 -4.60
C ALA A 87 -12.51 1.69 -4.32
N ARG A 88 -13.43 1.03 -3.61
CA ARG A 88 -14.70 1.63 -3.15
C ARG A 88 -14.55 2.50 -1.91
N LEU A 89 -13.44 2.37 -1.17
CA LEU A 89 -13.17 3.22 -0.02
C LEU A 89 -12.93 4.65 -0.50
N ASN A 90 -13.89 5.51 -0.26
CA ASN A 90 -13.81 6.94 -0.56
C ASN A 90 -14.10 7.72 0.72
N HIS A 91 -13.05 8.15 1.39
CA HIS A 91 -13.12 8.89 2.64
C HIS A 91 -11.98 9.91 2.70
N PRO A 92 -12.17 11.14 3.18
CA PRO A 92 -11.12 12.16 3.20
C PRO A 92 -9.85 11.72 3.95
N ASN A 93 -9.99 10.92 4.99
CA ASN A 93 -8.87 10.40 5.79
C ASN A 93 -8.33 9.03 5.30
N VAL A 94 -8.62 8.60 4.08
CA VAL A 94 -8.09 7.37 3.47
C VAL A 94 -7.42 7.71 2.15
N ALA A 95 -6.20 7.25 1.94
CA ALA A 95 -5.53 7.34 0.64
C ALA A 95 -6.25 6.43 -0.37
N ARG A 96 -6.77 7.02 -1.45
CA ARG A 96 -7.58 6.32 -2.44
C ARG A 96 -6.74 5.38 -3.29
N ILE A 97 -7.25 4.20 -3.60
CA ILE A 97 -6.70 3.33 -4.65
C ILE A 97 -7.15 3.89 -6.00
N LEU A 98 -6.19 4.17 -6.86
CA LEU A 98 -6.37 4.78 -8.18
C LEU A 98 -6.31 3.75 -9.30
N ASP A 99 -5.45 2.73 -9.14
CA ASP A 99 -5.19 1.72 -10.15
C ASP A 99 -4.51 0.50 -9.53
N GLY A 100 -4.20 -0.52 -10.34
CA GLY A 100 -3.37 -1.65 -9.94
C GLY A 100 -3.47 -2.79 -10.94
N GLY A 101 -2.55 -3.72 -10.85
CA GLY A 101 -2.45 -4.82 -11.80
C GLY A 101 -1.48 -5.89 -11.35
N VAL A 102 -1.19 -6.75 -12.31
CA VAL A 102 -0.17 -7.79 -12.21
C VAL A 102 0.71 -7.62 -13.43
N THR A 103 2.02 -7.59 -13.24
CA THR A 103 3.01 -7.52 -14.32
C THR A 103 3.04 -8.82 -15.12
N GLU A 104 3.71 -8.84 -16.26
CA GLU A 104 3.83 -10.04 -17.11
C GLU A 104 4.51 -11.21 -16.37
N ASP A 105 5.42 -10.91 -15.46
CA ASP A 105 6.11 -11.88 -14.60
C ASP A 105 5.33 -12.29 -13.34
N GLY A 106 4.06 -11.87 -13.24
CA GLY A 106 3.18 -12.24 -12.12
C GLY A 106 3.34 -11.40 -10.86
N THR A 107 4.10 -10.30 -10.89
CA THR A 107 4.28 -9.44 -9.72
C THR A 107 3.08 -8.49 -9.54
N PRO A 108 2.38 -8.54 -8.40
CA PRO A 108 1.24 -7.65 -8.15
C PRO A 108 1.70 -6.24 -7.75
N PHE A 109 0.97 -5.24 -8.21
CA PHE A 109 1.15 -3.85 -7.80
C PHE A 109 -0.19 -3.13 -7.68
N TYR A 110 -0.22 -2.09 -6.87
CA TYR A 110 -1.33 -1.15 -6.83
C TYR A 110 -0.84 0.29 -6.73
N VAL A 111 -1.68 1.17 -7.21
CA VAL A 111 -1.42 2.61 -7.28
C VAL A 111 -2.43 3.31 -6.40
N MET A 112 -1.93 4.19 -5.54
CA MET A 112 -2.74 4.95 -4.60
C MET A 112 -2.40 6.43 -4.65
N GLU A 113 -3.26 7.25 -4.10
CA GLU A 113 -3.03 8.67 -3.87
C GLU A 113 -1.64 8.87 -3.24
N HIS A 114 -0.82 9.72 -3.87
CA HIS A 114 0.41 10.17 -3.23
C HIS A 114 0.07 11.21 -2.18
N VAL A 115 0.39 10.90 -0.94
CA VAL A 115 0.18 11.79 0.20
C VAL A 115 1.52 12.41 0.58
N ASP A 116 1.65 13.71 0.41
CA ASP A 116 2.79 14.48 0.93
C ASP A 116 2.52 14.78 2.40
N GLY A 117 3.14 13.99 3.27
CA GLY A 117 2.86 14.05 4.70
C GLY A 117 3.93 13.37 5.54
N THR A 118 3.87 13.63 6.84
CA THR A 118 4.77 13.08 7.86
C THR A 118 4.04 12.01 8.66
N PRO A 119 4.68 10.88 9.05
CA PRO A 119 4.10 9.91 9.98
C PRO A 119 3.56 10.59 11.24
N ILE A 120 2.37 10.18 11.70
CA ILE A 120 1.61 10.88 12.75
C ILE A 120 2.39 11.07 14.04
N ASP A 121 3.19 10.10 14.45
CA ASP A 121 4.07 10.18 15.63
C ASP A 121 5.15 11.25 15.42
N ALA A 122 5.87 11.21 14.32
CA ALA A 122 6.90 12.19 13.97
C ALA A 122 6.32 13.60 13.82
N TYR A 123 5.15 13.74 13.18
CA TYR A 123 4.44 15.01 13.05
C TYR A 123 4.11 15.62 14.41
N CYS A 124 3.55 14.80 15.32
CA CYS A 124 3.21 15.21 16.68
C CYS A 124 4.42 15.68 17.48
N ASP A 125 5.54 14.95 17.35
CA ASP A 125 6.77 15.23 18.10
C ASP A 125 7.52 16.45 17.57
N GLN A 126 7.68 16.58 16.25
CA GLN A 126 8.30 17.72 15.61
C GLN A 126 7.57 19.03 15.93
N ARG A 127 6.26 19.00 15.97
CA ARG A 127 5.41 20.16 16.28
C ARG A 127 5.12 20.32 17.78
N ARG A 128 5.62 19.42 18.62
CA ARG A 128 5.42 19.41 20.08
C ARG A 128 3.95 19.55 20.45
N LEU A 129 3.08 18.79 19.76
CA LEU A 129 1.65 18.89 19.96
C LEU A 129 1.25 18.46 21.36
N THR A 130 0.30 19.19 21.94
CA THR A 130 -0.36 18.82 23.21
C THR A 130 -1.15 17.51 23.05
N VAL A 131 -1.48 16.88 24.18
CA VAL A 131 -2.28 15.64 24.18
C VAL A 131 -3.61 15.86 23.45
N ASP A 132 -4.30 16.97 23.71
CA ASP A 132 -5.58 17.28 23.07
C ASP A 132 -5.46 17.34 21.54
N LYS A 133 -4.39 17.98 21.03
CA LYS A 133 -4.14 18.06 19.59
C LYS A 133 -3.79 16.70 18.98
N ARG A 134 -3.09 15.84 19.72
CA ARG A 134 -2.83 14.44 19.29
C ARG A 134 -4.13 13.63 19.21
N ILE A 135 -5.05 13.85 20.16
CA ILE A 135 -6.37 13.21 20.17
C ILE A 135 -7.20 13.69 18.97
N GLU A 136 -7.24 14.99 18.67
CA GLU A 136 -7.93 15.53 17.49
C GLU A 136 -7.45 14.88 16.18
N LEU A 137 -6.13 14.69 16.00
CA LEU A 137 -5.59 13.97 14.85
C LEU A 137 -6.04 12.50 14.84
N PHE A 138 -6.00 11.84 16.01
CA PHE A 138 -6.38 10.44 16.12
C PHE A 138 -7.86 10.19 15.86
N GLU A 139 -8.73 11.15 16.14
CA GLU A 139 -10.15 11.09 15.72
C GLU A 139 -10.29 10.94 14.19
N GLY A 140 -9.41 11.56 13.39
CA GLY A 140 -9.36 11.37 11.94
C GLY A 140 -9.06 9.93 11.57
N VAL A 141 -8.14 9.26 12.29
CA VAL A 141 -7.83 7.84 12.13
C VAL A 141 -9.04 6.98 12.47
N CYS A 142 -9.72 7.28 13.58
CA CYS A 142 -10.93 6.55 14.01
C CYS A 142 -12.05 6.66 12.97
N ARG A 143 -12.27 7.84 12.39
CA ARG A 143 -13.27 8.02 11.32
C ARG A 143 -12.92 7.22 10.08
N ALA A 144 -11.65 7.19 9.67
CA ALA A 144 -11.19 6.37 8.55
C ALA A 144 -11.41 4.87 8.79
N ALA A 145 -11.03 4.39 9.99
CA ALA A 145 -11.21 3.00 10.39
C ALA A 145 -12.69 2.61 10.47
N GLU A 146 -13.53 3.46 11.06
CA GLU A 146 -14.99 3.23 11.10
C GLU A 146 -15.58 3.13 9.69
N HIS A 147 -15.20 4.04 8.78
CA HIS A 147 -15.65 3.99 7.39
C HIS A 147 -15.26 2.67 6.72
N ALA A 148 -14.04 2.19 6.92
CA ALA A 148 -13.58 0.91 6.39
C ALA A 148 -14.38 -0.25 6.99
N HIS A 149 -14.58 -0.28 8.31
CA HIS A 149 -15.34 -1.33 8.99
C HIS A 149 -16.80 -1.40 8.52
N ARG A 150 -17.44 -0.26 8.26
CA ARG A 150 -18.80 -0.23 7.66
C ARG A 150 -18.85 -0.86 6.27
N ASN A 151 -17.73 -0.87 5.55
CA ASN A 151 -17.57 -1.55 4.28
C ASN A 151 -16.98 -2.97 4.42
N LEU A 152 -16.98 -3.53 5.64
CA LEU A 152 -16.44 -4.86 5.98
C LEU A 152 -14.96 -5.02 5.67
N ILE A 153 -14.20 -3.91 5.70
CA ILE A 153 -12.75 -3.89 5.45
C ILE A 153 -12.03 -3.60 6.76
N VAL A 154 -11.10 -4.47 7.14
CA VAL A 154 -10.21 -4.30 8.30
C VAL A 154 -8.83 -3.93 7.82
N HIS A 155 -8.19 -2.94 8.45
CA HIS A 155 -6.88 -2.44 8.02
C HIS A 155 -5.73 -3.45 8.22
N GLN A 156 -5.77 -4.25 9.28
CA GLN A 156 -4.85 -5.33 9.65
C GLN A 156 -3.38 -4.94 9.93
N ASP A 157 -2.90 -3.76 9.51
CA ASP A 157 -1.53 -3.25 9.78
C ASP A 157 -1.55 -1.77 10.19
N LEU A 158 -2.44 -1.42 11.13
CA LEU A 158 -2.55 -0.06 11.64
C LEU A 158 -1.36 0.25 12.55
N LYS A 159 -0.50 1.19 12.10
CA LYS A 159 0.69 1.65 12.81
C LYS A 159 1.02 3.08 12.41
N PRO A 160 1.82 3.84 13.20
CA PRO A 160 2.15 5.24 12.88
C PRO A 160 2.69 5.46 11.47
N GLY A 161 3.54 4.56 10.96
CA GLY A 161 4.10 4.65 9.61
C GLY A 161 3.07 4.52 8.47
N ASN A 162 1.86 4.01 8.76
CA ASN A 162 0.75 3.92 7.80
C ASN A 162 -0.29 5.04 8.01
N ILE A 163 0.03 6.04 8.82
CA ILE A 163 -0.82 7.22 9.10
C ILE A 163 0.01 8.45 8.81
N LEU A 164 -0.26 9.14 7.70
CA LEU A 164 0.40 10.40 7.39
C LEU A 164 -0.46 11.59 7.81
N VAL A 165 0.22 12.67 8.15
CA VAL A 165 -0.41 13.97 8.40
C VAL A 165 0.19 14.97 7.43
N THR A 166 -0.65 15.63 6.62
CA THR A 166 -0.24 16.65 5.65
C THR A 166 0.18 17.95 6.35
N GLU A 167 0.75 18.89 5.61
CA GLU A 167 1.10 20.20 6.16
C GLU A 167 -0.12 20.96 6.70
N GLU A 168 -1.31 20.77 6.10
CA GLU A 168 -2.57 21.34 6.50
C GLU A 168 -3.15 20.67 7.77
N GLY A 169 -2.53 19.59 8.26
CA GLY A 169 -2.98 18.84 9.43
C GLY A 169 -4.04 17.78 9.12
N GLU A 170 -4.21 17.40 7.86
CA GLU A 170 -5.14 16.36 7.46
C GLU A 170 -4.50 14.97 7.65
N VAL A 171 -5.23 14.08 8.33
CA VAL A 171 -4.81 12.69 8.50
C VAL A 171 -5.19 11.87 7.26
N LYS A 172 -4.25 11.06 6.78
CA LYS A 172 -4.44 10.09 5.70
C LYS A 172 -3.97 8.71 6.13
N LEU A 173 -4.88 7.76 6.14
CA LEU A 173 -4.60 6.36 6.42
C LEU A 173 -4.19 5.65 5.12
N LEU A 174 -3.01 5.03 5.13
CA LEU A 174 -2.42 4.32 4.00
C LEU A 174 -2.58 2.81 4.18
N ASP A 175 -2.38 2.07 3.07
CA ASP A 175 -2.08 0.62 3.08
C ASP A 175 -3.04 -0.26 3.89
N PHE A 176 -4.31 -0.30 3.52
CA PHE A 176 -5.19 -1.38 3.95
C PHE A 176 -4.61 -2.73 3.49
N GLY A 177 -4.42 -3.66 4.41
CA GLY A 177 -3.62 -4.88 4.35
C GLY A 177 -3.77 -5.83 3.14
N ILE A 178 -3.66 -5.32 1.91
CA ILE A 178 -3.73 -6.08 0.64
C ILE A 178 -2.72 -7.25 0.63
N SER A 179 -1.59 -7.10 1.28
CA SER A 179 -0.54 -8.13 1.32
C SER A 179 -0.91 -9.38 2.11
N ARG A 180 -1.74 -9.26 3.16
CA ARG A 180 -2.18 -10.43 3.96
C ARG A 180 -3.20 -11.30 3.25
N ILE A 181 -3.91 -10.76 2.31
CA ILE A 181 -4.88 -11.47 1.48
C ILE A 181 -4.19 -12.50 0.60
N LEU A 182 -2.97 -12.20 0.18
CA LEU A 182 -2.12 -13.11 -0.59
C LEU A 182 -1.53 -14.23 0.28
N GLU A 183 -1.38 -14.00 1.60
CA GLU A 183 -0.85 -14.97 2.56
C GLU A 183 -1.93 -15.95 3.08
N GLY A 184 -3.21 -15.55 3.10
CA GLY A 184 -4.32 -16.30 3.69
C GLY A 184 -4.85 -17.48 2.87
N GLY A 185 -4.16 -17.95 1.84
CA GLY A 185 -4.60 -19.05 0.97
C GLY A 185 -4.36 -20.48 1.49
N GLU A 186 -3.66 -20.67 2.60
CA GLU A 186 -3.26 -22.02 3.07
C GLU A 186 -3.82 -22.44 4.45
N GLY A 187 -4.71 -21.66 5.08
CA GLY A 187 -5.10 -21.84 6.48
C GLY A 187 -6.53 -22.26 6.81
N ASP A 188 -7.49 -22.25 5.88
CA ASP A 188 -8.90 -22.55 6.17
C ASP A 188 -9.42 -23.84 5.50
N GLN A 189 -8.73 -24.97 5.75
CA GLN A 189 -9.31 -26.31 5.60
C GLN A 189 -8.87 -27.16 6.81
N GLN A 190 -9.54 -26.96 7.95
CA GLN A 190 -9.76 -27.99 8.97
C GLN A 190 -11.13 -27.78 9.60
#